data_740b09fca930232c54c7bfe5384dfcb5
#
_entry.id   740b09fca930232c54c7bfe5384dfcb5
#
_cell.length_a   1.000
_cell.length_b   1.000
_cell.length_c   1.000
_cell.angle_alpha   90.00
_cell.angle_beta   90.00
_cell.angle_gamma   90.00
#
_symmetry.space_group_name_H-M   'P 1'
#
loop_
_entity.id
_entity.type
_entity.pdbx_description
1 polymer ?
#
loop_
_entity_poly.entity_id
_entity_poly.type
_entity_poly.pdbx_seq_one_letter_code
_entity_poly.pdbx_strand_id
1 'polypeptide(L)'
;MEQPAEDTFTALWRYQLTEDEIYDGLRRSGVRRAGPARDWLQTAVLGLVAVFCIIAFFGGGMQEWGSLTIAVLACALIAVLWIIPSLRFRYEAREIAAREKTLTVRMDEEGIAFGENAETVFPYGSFPVRVYEDMMICELPGMQIFFLPRRAAVDEMQWREAVRRLERL
;
A
#
# COMPACT_ATOMS: atom_id res chain seq x y z
N MET A 1 -27.47 -20.36 -37.83
CA MET A 1 -26.54 -19.27 -37.39
C MET A 1 -26.42 -19.45 -35.90
N GLU A 2 -25.46 -20.26 -35.46
CA GLU A 2 -25.09 -20.39 -34.05
C GLU A 2 -24.34 -19.11 -33.68
N GLN A 3 -24.91 -18.32 -32.76
CA GLN A 3 -24.18 -17.27 -32.09
C GLN A 3 -23.04 -17.98 -31.34
N PRO A 4 -21.79 -17.53 -31.51
CA PRO A 4 -20.72 -18.01 -30.64
C PRO A 4 -21.13 -17.71 -29.20
N ALA A 5 -21.12 -18.74 -28.36
CA ALA A 5 -21.29 -18.58 -26.93
C ALA A 5 -20.31 -17.48 -26.49
N GLU A 6 -20.82 -16.33 -26.04
CA GLU A 6 -20.00 -15.32 -25.38
C GLU A 6 -19.36 -16.04 -24.20
N ASP A 7 -18.05 -16.22 -24.28
CA ASP A 7 -17.26 -16.79 -23.19
C ASP A 7 -17.43 -15.88 -21.97
N THR A 8 -18.42 -16.21 -21.16
CA THR A 8 -18.77 -15.47 -19.96
C THR A 8 -17.62 -15.58 -18.98
N PHE A 9 -16.81 -14.53 -18.87
CA PHE A 9 -15.71 -14.54 -17.93
C PHE A 9 -16.26 -14.58 -16.51
N THR A 10 -15.94 -15.63 -15.78
CA THR A 10 -16.22 -15.75 -14.36
C THR A 10 -14.97 -16.25 -13.67
N ALA A 11 -14.45 -15.48 -12.73
CA ALA A 11 -13.30 -15.86 -11.93
C ALA A 11 -13.68 -15.85 -10.44
N LEU A 12 -13.34 -16.94 -9.76
CA LEU A 12 -13.50 -17.08 -8.32
C LEU A 12 -12.13 -17.31 -7.70
N TRP A 13 -11.63 -16.33 -6.98
CA TRP A 13 -10.36 -16.41 -6.30
C TRP A 13 -10.58 -16.62 -4.81
N ARG A 14 -9.88 -17.60 -4.25
CA ARG A 14 -9.85 -17.86 -2.81
C ARG A 14 -8.40 -17.85 -2.37
N TYR A 15 -8.07 -16.95 -1.48
CA TYR A 15 -6.70 -16.80 -1.01
C TYR A 15 -6.66 -16.26 0.43
N GLN A 16 -5.53 -16.46 1.07
CA GLN A 16 -5.21 -15.84 2.35
C GLN A 16 -4.01 -14.92 2.12
N LEU A 17 -4.11 -13.69 2.58
CA LEU A 17 -3.02 -12.73 2.48
C LEU A 17 -1.91 -13.08 3.46
N THR A 18 -0.67 -12.98 3.02
CA THR A 18 0.50 -13.07 3.89
C THR A 18 0.78 -11.73 4.56
N GLU A 19 1.51 -11.74 5.68
CA GLU A 19 1.95 -10.52 6.37
C GLU A 19 2.72 -9.57 5.41
N ASP A 20 3.60 -10.13 4.57
CA ASP A 20 4.40 -9.36 3.63
C ASP A 20 3.55 -8.72 2.53
N GLU A 21 2.55 -9.42 2.00
CA GLU A 21 1.63 -8.88 0.99
C GLU A 21 0.78 -7.74 1.55
N ILE A 22 0.28 -7.89 2.78
CA ILE A 22 -0.47 -6.83 3.46
C ILE A 22 0.44 -5.63 3.71
N TYR A 23 1.66 -5.86 4.20
CA TYR A 23 2.64 -4.79 4.43
C TYR A 23 2.95 -4.02 3.15
N ASP A 24 3.24 -4.72 2.06
CA ASP A 24 3.52 -4.11 0.77
C ASP A 24 2.31 -3.39 0.20
N GLY A 25 1.12 -3.97 0.32
CA GLY A 25 -0.15 -3.36 -0.06
C GLY A 25 -0.42 -2.06 0.70
N LEU A 26 -0.29 -2.06 2.02
CA LEU A 26 -0.45 -0.87 2.87
C LEU A 26 0.59 0.21 2.52
N ARG A 27 1.82 -0.17 2.26
CA ARG A 27 2.89 0.74 1.86
C ARG A 27 2.62 1.39 0.50
N ARG A 28 2.13 0.63 -0.48
CA ARG A 28 1.83 1.09 -1.84
C ARG A 28 0.52 1.87 -1.93
N SER A 29 -0.48 1.53 -1.13
CA SER A 29 -1.79 2.22 -1.12
C SER A 29 -1.68 3.69 -0.76
N GLY A 30 -0.68 4.09 0.00
CA GLY A 30 -0.44 5.50 0.34
C GLY A 30 -1.49 6.12 1.26
N VAL A 31 -2.45 5.34 1.72
CA VAL A 31 -3.69 5.78 2.40
C VAL A 31 -3.47 6.60 3.67
N ARG A 32 -2.26 6.63 4.21
CA ARG A 32 -1.96 7.39 5.44
C ARG A 32 -0.73 8.28 5.36
N ARG A 33 -0.21 8.56 4.18
CA ARG A 33 0.89 9.52 4.04
C ARG A 33 0.36 10.89 3.69
N ALA A 34 0.54 11.84 4.58
CA ALA A 34 0.71 13.23 4.18
C ALA A 34 1.77 13.21 3.07
N GLY A 35 1.40 13.54 1.83
CA GLY A 35 2.11 13.23 0.59
C GLY A 35 3.64 13.12 0.67
N PRO A 36 4.27 12.26 -0.10
CA PRO A 36 5.71 11.97 -0.03
C PRO A 36 6.58 13.23 -0.10
N ALA A 37 6.08 14.29 -0.72
CA ALA A 37 6.75 15.59 -0.78
C ALA A 37 6.88 16.27 0.59
N ARG A 38 5.90 16.12 1.49
CA ARG A 38 5.94 16.72 2.83
C ARG A 38 6.94 16.03 3.74
N ASP A 39 6.97 14.68 3.69
CA ASP A 39 7.91 13.89 4.49
C ASP A 39 9.34 14.12 4.01
N TRP A 40 9.54 14.22 2.69
CA TRP A 40 10.85 14.54 2.12
C TRP A 40 11.31 15.96 2.48
N LEU A 41 10.42 16.96 2.40
CA LEU A 41 10.71 18.32 2.78
C LEU A 41 11.08 18.42 4.27
N GLN A 42 10.33 17.77 5.17
CA GLN A 42 10.66 17.73 6.58
C GLN A 42 12.01 17.08 6.86
N THR A 43 12.30 15.98 6.18
CA THR A 43 13.60 15.30 6.29
C THR A 43 14.73 16.18 5.78
N ALA A 44 14.55 16.87 4.66
CA ALA A 44 15.54 17.78 4.10
C ALA A 44 15.83 18.96 5.04
N VAL A 45 14.79 19.58 5.61
CA VAL A 45 14.94 20.68 6.57
C VAL A 45 15.67 20.23 7.84
N LEU A 46 15.27 19.08 8.43
CA LEU A 46 15.93 18.53 9.61
C LEU A 46 17.40 18.15 9.32
N GLY A 47 17.66 17.57 8.15
CA GLY A 47 19.02 17.24 7.71
C GLY A 47 19.90 18.48 7.57
N LEU A 48 19.34 19.55 6.99
CA LEU A 48 20.06 20.83 6.83
C LEU A 48 20.36 21.47 8.19
N VAL A 49 19.41 21.42 9.13
CA VAL A 49 19.60 21.89 10.51
C VAL A 49 20.71 21.08 11.20
N ALA A 50 20.69 19.74 11.07
CA ALA A 50 21.71 18.89 11.67
C ALA A 50 23.11 19.22 11.13
N VAL A 51 23.25 19.36 9.79
CA VAL A 51 24.53 19.72 9.15
C VAL A 51 25.01 21.10 9.63
N PHE A 52 24.13 22.08 9.69
CA PHE A 52 24.47 23.44 10.16
C PHE A 52 24.96 23.42 11.62
N CYS A 53 24.29 22.67 12.48
CA CYS A 53 24.68 22.54 13.88
C CYS A 53 26.03 21.80 14.05
N ILE A 54 26.32 20.81 13.19
CA ILE A 54 27.62 20.13 13.18
C ILE A 54 28.73 21.08 12.76
N ILE A 55 28.50 21.88 11.70
CA ILE A 55 29.48 22.89 11.24
C ILE A 55 29.73 23.95 12.34
N ALA A 56 28.68 24.43 12.99
CA ALA A 56 28.78 25.39 14.09
C ALA A 56 29.58 24.83 15.27
N PHE A 57 29.36 23.55 15.61
CA PHE A 57 30.11 22.88 16.68
C PHE A 57 31.62 22.83 16.39
N PHE A 58 32.01 22.47 15.18
CA PHE A 58 33.41 22.39 14.79
C PHE A 58 34.04 23.78 14.53
N GLY A 59 33.27 24.76 14.06
CA GLY A 59 33.74 26.13 13.78
C GLY A 59 33.85 27.03 15.01
N GLY A 60 33.02 26.81 16.02
CA GLY A 60 32.99 27.62 17.27
C GLY A 60 33.93 27.16 18.38
N GLY A 61 34.75 26.12 18.13
CA GLY A 61 35.54 25.43 19.15
C GLY A 61 34.67 24.59 20.09
N MET A 62 35.18 23.48 20.58
CA MET A 62 34.49 22.42 21.34
C MET A 62 33.63 22.86 22.56
N GLN A 63 33.34 24.13 22.74
CA GLN A 63 32.55 24.67 23.85
C GLN A 63 31.04 24.74 23.60
N GLU A 64 30.58 24.52 22.35
CA GLU A 64 29.14 24.62 22.03
C GLU A 64 28.43 23.25 22.04
N TRP A 65 28.39 22.60 23.20
CA TRP A 65 27.65 21.34 23.41
C TRP A 65 26.18 21.43 23.00
N GLY A 66 25.60 22.67 23.03
CA GLY A 66 24.24 22.94 22.61
C GLY A 66 23.98 22.59 21.13
N SER A 67 24.93 22.94 20.24
CA SER A 67 24.83 22.66 18.82
C SER A 67 24.88 21.16 18.53
N LEU A 68 25.75 20.41 19.24
CA LEU A 68 25.83 18.97 19.13
C LEU A 68 24.52 18.30 19.59
N THR A 69 23.95 18.77 20.69
CA THR A 69 22.68 18.25 21.21
C THR A 69 21.56 18.44 20.20
N ILE A 70 21.46 19.61 19.55
CA ILE A 70 20.45 19.88 18.51
C ILE A 70 20.67 18.98 17.30
N ALA A 71 21.92 18.76 16.86
CA ALA A 71 22.23 17.85 15.76
C ALA A 71 21.77 16.42 16.05
N VAL A 72 22.05 15.92 17.26
CA VAL A 72 21.64 14.58 17.70
C VAL A 72 20.10 14.45 17.74
N LEU A 73 19.41 15.47 18.28
CA LEU A 73 17.97 15.51 18.31
C LEU A 73 17.36 15.55 16.90
N ALA A 74 17.93 16.31 15.97
CA ALA A 74 17.48 16.34 14.58
C ALA A 74 17.64 14.97 13.90
N CYS A 75 18.77 14.30 14.10
CA CYS A 75 18.99 12.94 13.59
C CYS A 75 18.00 11.93 14.22
N ALA A 76 17.76 12.02 15.51
CA ALA A 76 16.78 11.18 16.19
C ALA A 76 15.36 11.39 15.64
N LEU A 77 14.97 12.64 15.40
CA LEU A 77 13.68 12.96 14.77
C LEU A 77 13.55 12.40 13.35
N ILE A 78 14.61 12.48 12.54
CA ILE A 78 14.63 11.86 11.20
C ILE A 78 14.43 10.36 11.33
N ALA A 79 15.15 9.70 12.22
CA ALA A 79 15.02 8.27 12.46
C ALA A 79 13.58 7.89 12.89
N VAL A 80 12.99 8.67 13.80
CA VAL A 80 11.60 8.50 14.24
C VAL A 80 10.62 8.63 13.08
N LEU A 81 10.78 9.65 12.23
CA LEU A 81 9.90 9.88 11.07
C LEU A 81 9.93 8.74 10.04
N TRP A 82 11.07 8.04 9.92
CA TRP A 82 11.24 6.97 8.95
C TRP A 82 10.98 5.57 9.53
N ILE A 83 11.36 5.33 10.78
CA ILE A 83 11.26 4.01 11.42
C ILE A 83 9.83 3.75 11.94
N ILE A 84 9.22 4.72 12.62
CA ILE A 84 7.89 4.52 13.23
C ILE A 84 6.82 4.14 12.21
N PRO A 85 6.68 4.80 11.04
CA PRO A 85 5.68 4.39 10.07
C PRO A 85 5.89 2.97 9.55
N SER A 86 7.15 2.55 9.32
CA SER A 86 7.45 1.21 8.85
C SER A 86 7.15 0.13 9.89
N LEU A 87 7.45 0.39 11.15
CA LEU A 87 7.10 -0.52 12.25
C LEU A 87 5.58 -0.62 12.45
N ARG A 88 4.88 0.50 12.33
CA ARG A 88 3.42 0.53 12.45
C ARG A 88 2.75 -0.28 11.33
N PHE A 89 3.19 -0.13 10.08
CA PHE A 89 2.65 -0.93 8.98
C PHE A 89 2.90 -2.42 9.17
N ARG A 90 4.06 -2.82 9.70
CA ARG A 90 4.33 -4.22 10.03
C ARG A 90 3.41 -4.74 11.12
N TYR A 91 3.20 -3.95 12.17
CA TYR A 91 2.29 -4.33 13.23
C TYR A 91 0.85 -4.48 12.73
N GLU A 92 0.36 -3.49 11.95
CA GLU A 92 -0.98 -3.53 11.34
C GLU A 92 -1.11 -4.73 10.37
N ALA A 93 -0.10 -5.00 9.55
CA ALA A 93 -0.09 -6.13 8.62
C ALA A 93 -0.19 -7.46 9.37
N ARG A 94 0.56 -7.62 10.45
CA ARG A 94 0.53 -8.82 11.29
C ARG A 94 -0.82 -9.01 11.98
N GLU A 95 -1.41 -7.93 12.47
CA GLU A 95 -2.74 -7.98 13.12
C GLU A 95 -3.83 -8.34 12.10
N ILE A 96 -3.80 -7.78 10.91
CA ILE A 96 -4.73 -8.11 9.82
C ILE A 96 -4.54 -9.57 9.40
N ALA A 97 -3.31 -10.01 9.13
CA ALA A 97 -3.02 -11.39 8.74
C ALA A 97 -3.49 -12.43 9.78
N ALA A 98 -3.42 -12.07 11.07
CA ALA A 98 -3.88 -12.94 12.15
C ALA A 98 -5.41 -13.01 12.26
N ARG A 99 -6.13 -11.98 11.81
CA ARG A 99 -7.60 -11.90 11.87
C ARG A 99 -8.27 -12.40 10.61
N GLU A 100 -7.68 -12.13 9.45
CA GLU A 100 -8.26 -12.51 8.17
C GLU A 100 -8.05 -14.01 7.91
N LYS A 101 -9.17 -14.69 7.72
CA LYS A 101 -9.17 -16.12 7.35
C LYS A 101 -8.92 -16.22 5.83
N THR A 102 -9.89 -16.60 5.08
CA THR A 102 -9.80 -16.74 3.62
C THR A 102 -10.63 -15.64 2.96
N LEU A 103 -10.01 -14.88 2.08
CA LEU A 103 -10.71 -13.92 1.25
C LEU A 103 -11.24 -14.63 0.00
N THR A 104 -12.49 -14.36 -0.33
CA THR A 104 -13.12 -14.80 -1.57
C THR A 104 -13.41 -13.58 -2.42
N VAL A 105 -12.99 -13.61 -3.67
CA VAL A 105 -13.23 -12.56 -4.65
C VAL A 105 -13.86 -13.21 -5.88
N ARG A 106 -15.03 -12.72 -6.26
CA ARG A 106 -15.72 -13.11 -7.49
C ARG A 106 -15.65 -11.97 -8.49
N MET A 107 -15.25 -12.27 -9.69
CA MET A 107 -15.27 -11.37 -10.82
C MET A 107 -16.17 -11.97 -11.89
N ASP A 108 -17.10 -11.19 -12.40
CA ASP A 108 -17.99 -11.55 -13.50
C ASP A 108 -18.11 -10.38 -14.50
N GLU A 109 -19.09 -10.41 -15.38
CA GLU A 109 -19.28 -9.33 -16.36
C GLU A 109 -19.79 -8.04 -15.75
N GLU A 110 -20.50 -8.12 -14.64
CA GLU A 110 -21.12 -6.96 -13.98
C GLU A 110 -20.11 -6.20 -13.10
N GLY A 111 -19.11 -6.91 -12.55
CA GLY A 111 -18.16 -6.28 -11.66
C GLY A 111 -17.36 -7.25 -10.79
N ILE A 112 -16.96 -6.76 -9.64
CA ILE A 112 -16.18 -7.50 -8.65
C ILE A 112 -16.92 -7.52 -7.32
N ALA A 113 -16.96 -8.66 -6.66
CA ALA A 113 -17.54 -8.84 -5.34
C ALA A 113 -16.51 -9.43 -4.38
N PHE A 114 -16.48 -8.90 -3.15
CA PHE A 114 -15.55 -9.29 -2.10
C PHE A 114 -16.30 -9.93 -0.93
N GLY A 115 -15.71 -10.99 -0.35
CA GLY A 115 -16.25 -11.68 0.82
C GLY A 115 -16.98 -12.99 0.50
N GLU A 116 -17.24 -13.79 1.55
CA GLU A 116 -17.84 -15.12 1.40
C GLU A 116 -19.25 -15.08 0.80
N ASN A 117 -20.04 -14.08 1.14
CA ASN A 117 -21.43 -13.98 0.67
C ASN A 117 -21.58 -13.13 -0.60
N ALA A 118 -20.52 -12.43 -1.04
CA ALA A 118 -20.47 -11.67 -2.30
C ALA A 118 -21.78 -10.95 -2.70
N GLU A 119 -22.51 -10.43 -1.70
CA GLU A 119 -23.83 -9.80 -1.91
C GLU A 119 -23.71 -8.44 -2.61
N THR A 120 -22.59 -7.75 -2.40
CA THR A 120 -22.37 -6.44 -3.00
C THR A 120 -21.41 -6.57 -4.16
N VAL A 121 -21.93 -6.37 -5.37
CA VAL A 121 -21.12 -6.29 -6.59
C VAL A 121 -20.76 -4.83 -6.82
N PHE A 122 -19.47 -4.56 -6.99
CA PHE A 122 -18.93 -3.26 -7.34
C PHE A 122 -18.70 -3.23 -8.85
N PRO A 123 -19.41 -2.39 -9.62
CA PRO A 123 -19.21 -2.27 -11.05
C PRO A 123 -17.77 -1.86 -11.37
N TYR A 124 -17.24 -2.36 -12.46
CA TYR A 124 -15.93 -1.93 -12.94
C TYR A 124 -15.93 -0.41 -13.17
N GLY A 125 -14.86 0.25 -12.76
CA GLY A 125 -14.78 1.70 -12.86
C GLY A 125 -15.46 2.51 -11.77
N SER A 126 -16.18 1.87 -10.83
CA SER A 126 -16.81 2.59 -9.72
C SER A 126 -15.84 2.92 -8.57
N PHE A 127 -14.62 2.41 -8.62
CA PHE A 127 -13.60 2.61 -7.59
C PHE A 127 -12.18 2.61 -8.21
N PRO A 128 -11.24 3.34 -7.61
CA PRO A 128 -9.87 3.36 -8.08
C PRO A 128 -9.16 2.02 -7.86
N VAL A 129 -8.45 1.58 -8.90
CA VAL A 129 -7.60 0.39 -8.88
C VAL A 129 -6.18 0.78 -9.24
N ARG A 130 -5.21 0.26 -8.49
CA ARG A 130 -3.78 0.39 -8.80
C ARG A 130 -3.23 -0.98 -9.09
N VAL A 131 -2.70 -1.14 -10.29
CA VAL A 131 -2.12 -2.40 -10.73
C VAL A 131 -0.61 -2.35 -10.57
N TYR A 132 -0.07 -3.37 -9.91
CA TYR A 132 1.36 -3.62 -9.77
C TYR A 132 1.67 -4.98 -10.39
N GLU A 133 2.95 -5.29 -10.57
CA GLU A 133 3.38 -6.54 -11.20
C GLU A 133 2.95 -7.79 -10.42
N ASP A 134 2.90 -7.69 -9.10
CA ASP A 134 2.65 -8.76 -8.13
C ASP A 134 1.28 -8.71 -7.46
N MET A 135 0.59 -7.55 -7.49
CA MET A 135 -0.73 -7.39 -6.87
C MET A 135 -1.55 -6.26 -7.48
N MET A 136 -2.85 -6.30 -7.29
CA MET A 136 -3.76 -5.18 -7.51
C MET A 136 -4.27 -4.66 -6.18
N ILE A 137 -4.43 -3.35 -6.08
CA ILE A 137 -4.97 -2.66 -4.90
C ILE A 137 -6.27 -2.00 -5.32
N CYS A 138 -7.38 -2.44 -4.73
CA CYS A 138 -8.72 -1.90 -4.97
C CYS A 138 -9.12 -1.03 -3.78
N GLU A 139 -9.42 0.24 -4.03
CA GLU A 139 -9.86 1.19 -2.99
C GLU A 139 -11.38 1.34 -3.09
N LEU A 140 -12.13 0.60 -2.27
CA LEU A 140 -13.59 0.62 -2.29
C LEU A 140 -14.17 1.82 -1.52
N PRO A 141 -15.41 2.23 -1.83
CA PRO A 141 -16.13 3.22 -1.05
C PRO A 141 -16.18 2.84 0.43
N GLY A 142 -15.99 3.82 1.33
CA GLY A 142 -15.98 3.57 2.77
C GLY A 142 -14.58 3.25 3.34
N MET A 143 -13.51 3.60 2.62
CA MET A 143 -12.11 3.39 3.03
C MET A 143 -11.70 1.92 3.19
N GLN A 144 -12.38 1.02 2.53
CA GLN A 144 -11.98 -0.38 2.49
C GLN A 144 -10.97 -0.60 1.35
N ILE A 145 -9.85 -1.23 1.69
CA ILE A 145 -8.80 -1.53 0.73
C ILE A 145 -8.68 -3.03 0.63
N PHE A 146 -8.73 -3.54 -0.59
CA PHE A 146 -8.53 -4.95 -0.88
C PHE A 146 -7.27 -5.15 -1.69
N PHE A 147 -6.50 -6.15 -1.31
CA PHE A 147 -5.27 -6.56 -1.99
C PHE A 147 -5.54 -7.86 -2.72
N LEU A 148 -5.35 -7.86 -4.03
CA LEU A 148 -5.49 -9.04 -4.88
C LEU A 148 -4.09 -9.45 -5.34
N PRO A 149 -3.45 -10.44 -4.70
CA PRO A 149 -2.13 -10.89 -5.10
C PRO A 149 -2.23 -11.71 -6.40
N ARG A 150 -1.26 -11.55 -7.31
CA ARG A 150 -1.21 -12.26 -8.59
C ARG A 150 -1.28 -13.78 -8.43
N ARG A 151 -0.69 -14.31 -7.36
CA ARG A 151 -0.74 -15.75 -7.05
C ARG A 151 -2.14 -16.29 -6.74
N ALA A 152 -3.13 -15.43 -6.49
CA ALA A 152 -4.51 -15.85 -6.28
C ALA A 152 -5.22 -16.20 -7.59
N ALA A 153 -4.74 -15.72 -8.73
CA ALA A 153 -5.22 -16.11 -10.04
C ALA A 153 -4.77 -17.55 -10.34
N VAL A 154 -5.66 -18.33 -10.97
CA VAL A 154 -5.39 -19.72 -11.33
C VAL A 154 -4.28 -19.81 -12.38
N ASP A 155 -4.28 -18.87 -13.31
CA ASP A 155 -3.30 -18.78 -14.38
C ASP A 155 -3.04 -17.33 -14.81
N GLU A 156 -2.04 -17.16 -15.66
CA GLU A 156 -1.63 -15.85 -16.17
C GLU A 156 -2.69 -15.22 -17.08
N MET A 157 -3.49 -16.01 -17.76
CA MET A 157 -4.55 -15.50 -18.64
C MET A 157 -5.66 -14.86 -17.81
N GLN A 158 -6.06 -15.53 -16.73
CA GLN A 158 -7.05 -15.01 -15.79
C GLN A 158 -6.57 -13.72 -15.11
N TRP A 159 -5.28 -13.64 -14.73
CA TRP A 159 -4.69 -12.43 -14.20
C TRP A 159 -4.77 -11.25 -15.18
N ARG A 160 -4.33 -11.47 -16.43
CA ARG A 160 -4.35 -10.43 -17.48
C ARG A 160 -5.75 -9.96 -17.80
N GLU A 161 -6.71 -10.86 -17.83
CA GLU A 161 -8.11 -10.50 -18.08
C GLU A 161 -8.68 -9.67 -16.91
N ALA A 162 -8.37 -10.03 -15.66
CA ALA A 162 -8.75 -9.26 -14.50
C ALA A 162 -8.16 -7.84 -14.53
N VAL A 163 -6.86 -7.71 -14.85
CA VAL A 163 -6.20 -6.42 -15.03
C VAL A 163 -6.90 -5.61 -16.12
N ARG A 164 -7.14 -6.22 -17.29
CA ARG A 164 -7.78 -5.55 -18.43
C ARG A 164 -9.17 -5.01 -18.08
N ARG A 165 -9.95 -5.74 -17.28
CA ARG A 165 -11.31 -5.32 -16.86
C ARG A 165 -11.27 -4.22 -15.83
N LEU A 166 -10.32 -4.28 -14.89
CA LEU A 166 -10.16 -3.29 -13.83
C LEU A 166 -9.49 -2.00 -14.31
N GLU A 167 -8.65 -2.03 -15.34
CA GLU A 167 -8.02 -0.86 -15.96
C GLU A 167 -8.88 -0.19 -17.04
N ARG A 168 -9.95 -0.82 -17.50
CA ARG A 168 -10.88 -0.21 -18.47
C ARG A 168 -11.72 0.88 -17.81
N LEU A 169 -11.09 2.03 -17.68
CA LEU A 169 -11.71 3.31 -17.33
C LEU A 169 -11.51 4.34 -18.40
#